data_898fea94dc3b23101016ceac6a3238c7
#
_entry.id   898fea94dc3b23101016ceac6a3238c7
#
_cell.length_a   1.000
_cell.length_b   1.000
_cell.length_c   1.000
_cell.angle_alpha   90.00
_cell.angle_beta   90.00
_cell.angle_gamma   90.00
#
_symmetry.space_group_name_H-M   'P 1'
#
loop_
_entity.id
_entity.type
_entity.pdbx_description
1 polymer ?
#
loop_
_entity_poly.entity_id
_entity_poly.type
_entity_poly.pdbx_seq_one_letter_code
_entity_poly.pdbx_strand_id
1 'polypeptide(L)'
;MNLHLNASAEGEAIDVVITGIGLPSCFQVPWPTMLLRQHQAWRRRYLAHHDPASADVGAAVVERYGADLICSLEEWLQSHDWRPLEREQRREQSFSGIRISFSGASIDLEQLPWENMRGLGSIWRTTQPITSGLQLVRPPHRPRLLLWIGFEDGLQLDDELKLLKELRARQQIELRILRGADGKLSDLREALNDARGFDALLFLGHSQADKGSGGRLQLSDGSWLHADELQPVIASAASRGLELVLLNSCSGLDLAISMVRFGVSWAVCFREPVGCETAASSFRTLIAALQANQKLTDALATVRKHLKESGPAGSALLLSLVASTDAQVYRLPLRRSRQWWLRWQQTPRQQWLAAGCAVVLGGYMDLLPNNPVNHSLLDRRLAVQATWRQITAQPGPKGPALPVLVIDQHSDRLLGSRSIPNRVSRQTLATLLENADPKQIPVV
;
A
#
# COMPACT_ATOMS: atom_id res chain seq x y z
N MET A 1 0.82 -9.40 -12.95
CA MET A 1 0.24 -10.47 -13.81
C MET A 1 -1.13 -10.85 -13.29
N ASN A 2 -2.12 -11.01 -14.19
CA ASN A 2 -3.46 -11.48 -13.82
C ASN A 2 -3.65 -12.90 -14.31
N LEU A 3 -4.20 -13.74 -13.46
CA LEU A 3 -4.52 -15.14 -13.70
C LEU A 3 -6.02 -15.32 -13.54
N HIS A 4 -6.71 -15.69 -14.59
CA HIS A 4 -8.14 -15.97 -14.55
C HIS A 4 -8.37 -17.46 -14.71
N LEU A 5 -9.07 -18.07 -13.75
CA LEU A 5 -9.43 -19.46 -13.72
C LEU A 5 -10.94 -19.59 -13.98
N ASN A 6 -11.31 -20.31 -15.00
CA ASN A 6 -12.70 -20.61 -15.33
C ASN A 6 -12.92 -22.13 -15.32
N ALA A 7 -13.66 -22.63 -14.34
CA ALA A 7 -13.97 -24.03 -14.29
C ALA A 7 -15.17 -24.37 -15.20
N SER A 8 -15.01 -25.39 -16.04
CA SER A 8 -16.11 -25.93 -16.83
C SER A 8 -17.21 -26.50 -15.93
N ALA A 9 -18.45 -26.51 -16.40
CA ALA A 9 -19.59 -27.07 -15.64
C ALA A 9 -19.43 -28.59 -15.36
N GLU A 10 -18.65 -29.27 -16.17
CA GLU A 10 -18.40 -30.72 -16.04
C GLU A 10 -17.24 -31.03 -15.07
N GLY A 11 -16.47 -30.02 -14.64
CA GLY A 11 -15.42 -30.20 -13.61
C GLY A 11 -14.20 -31.04 -14.06
N GLU A 12 -14.01 -31.26 -15.35
CA GLU A 12 -12.90 -32.05 -15.87
C GLU A 12 -11.62 -31.20 -16.11
N ALA A 13 -11.79 -29.94 -16.48
CA ALA A 13 -10.69 -29.05 -16.78
C ALA A 13 -10.98 -27.60 -16.32
N ILE A 14 -9.90 -26.83 -16.23
CA ILE A 14 -9.94 -25.40 -15.90
C ILE A 14 -9.33 -24.67 -17.10
N ASP A 15 -10.10 -23.76 -17.68
CA ASP A 15 -9.58 -22.80 -18.64
C ASP A 15 -8.81 -21.71 -17.90
N VAL A 16 -7.56 -21.53 -18.25
CA VAL A 16 -6.65 -20.57 -17.63
C VAL A 16 -6.33 -19.48 -18.62
N VAL A 17 -6.58 -18.24 -18.26
CA VAL A 17 -6.20 -17.06 -19.02
C VAL A 17 -5.20 -16.24 -18.23
N ILE A 18 -4.02 -16.05 -18.80
CA ILE A 18 -3.00 -15.16 -18.24
C ILE A 18 -3.00 -13.85 -19.03
N THR A 19 -3.11 -12.73 -18.31
CA THR A 19 -2.95 -11.40 -18.88
C THR A 19 -1.83 -10.66 -18.13
N GLY A 20 -0.90 -10.07 -18.89
CA GLY A 20 0.29 -9.36 -18.39
C GLY A 20 0.80 -8.37 -19.42
N ILE A 21 2.13 -8.27 -19.57
CA ILE A 21 2.83 -7.35 -20.49
C ILE A 21 2.85 -7.88 -21.94
N GLY A 22 1.99 -8.81 -22.32
CA GLY A 22 1.99 -9.40 -23.67
C GLY A 22 0.60 -9.71 -24.15
N LEU A 23 0.53 -10.49 -25.22
CA LEU A 23 -0.73 -11.06 -25.67
C LEU A 23 -1.25 -12.04 -24.62
N PRO A 24 -2.58 -12.08 -24.39
CA PRO A 24 -3.16 -13.05 -23.47
C PRO A 24 -2.74 -14.47 -23.84
N SER A 25 -2.35 -15.26 -22.83
CA SER A 25 -2.05 -16.68 -23.00
C SER A 25 -3.22 -17.49 -22.45
N CYS A 26 -3.79 -18.36 -23.25
CA CYS A 26 -4.91 -19.25 -22.87
C CYS A 26 -4.46 -20.69 -22.96
N PHE A 27 -4.78 -21.48 -21.94
CA PHE A 27 -4.48 -22.93 -21.89
C PHE A 27 -5.42 -23.61 -20.92
N GLN A 28 -5.44 -24.94 -20.95
CA GLN A 28 -6.26 -25.76 -20.05
C GLN A 28 -5.37 -26.53 -19.10
N VAL A 29 -5.85 -26.69 -17.87
CA VAL A 29 -5.23 -27.54 -16.86
C VAL A 29 -6.26 -28.53 -16.34
N PRO A 30 -5.86 -29.75 -15.97
CA PRO A 30 -6.80 -30.73 -15.42
C PRO A 30 -7.31 -30.28 -14.06
N TRP A 31 -8.53 -30.70 -13.74
CA TRP A 31 -9.15 -30.41 -12.44
C TRP A 31 -8.35 -31.06 -11.30
N PRO A 32 -7.94 -30.31 -10.27
CA PRO A 32 -7.03 -30.80 -9.24
C PRO A 32 -7.77 -31.58 -8.13
N THR A 33 -8.41 -32.70 -8.47
CA THR A 33 -9.23 -33.51 -7.54
C THR A 33 -8.46 -33.89 -6.26
N MET A 34 -7.20 -34.28 -6.40
CA MET A 34 -6.39 -34.73 -5.25
C MET A 34 -6.06 -33.55 -4.32
N LEU A 35 -5.74 -32.40 -4.88
CA LEU A 35 -5.46 -31.16 -4.13
C LEU A 35 -6.70 -30.72 -3.34
N LEU A 36 -7.89 -30.76 -3.96
CA LEU A 36 -9.14 -30.43 -3.28
C LEU A 36 -9.49 -31.43 -2.16
N ARG A 37 -9.22 -32.72 -2.36
CA ARG A 37 -9.35 -33.71 -1.28
C ARG A 37 -8.40 -33.45 -0.12
N GLN A 38 -7.16 -33.05 -0.40
CA GLN A 38 -6.20 -32.68 0.64
C GLN A 38 -6.64 -31.43 1.39
N HIS A 39 -7.14 -30.40 0.68
CA HIS A 39 -7.72 -29.22 1.30
C HIS A 39 -8.86 -29.56 2.24
N GLN A 40 -9.80 -30.39 1.81
CA GLN A 40 -10.92 -30.88 2.66
C GLN A 40 -10.41 -31.70 3.84
N ALA A 41 -9.37 -32.51 3.65
CA ALA A 41 -8.77 -33.29 4.71
C ALA A 41 -8.07 -32.44 5.76
N TRP A 42 -7.30 -31.42 5.33
CA TRP A 42 -6.72 -30.42 6.22
C TRP A 42 -7.81 -29.65 6.97
N ARG A 43 -8.82 -29.14 6.25
CA ARG A 43 -9.92 -28.35 6.83
C ARG A 43 -10.64 -29.10 7.94
N ARG A 44 -11.00 -30.38 7.72
CA ARG A 44 -11.64 -31.19 8.75
C ARG A 44 -10.80 -31.34 10.00
N ARG A 45 -9.48 -31.54 9.86
CA ARG A 45 -8.56 -31.65 11.01
C ARG A 45 -8.34 -30.35 11.73
N TYR A 46 -8.24 -29.25 10.96
CA TYR A 46 -8.17 -27.92 11.52
C TYR A 46 -9.38 -27.59 12.37
N LEU A 47 -10.58 -27.80 11.85
CA LEU A 47 -11.84 -27.58 12.58
C LEU A 47 -11.95 -28.45 13.81
N ALA A 48 -11.61 -29.73 13.70
CA ALA A 48 -11.66 -30.69 14.83
C ALA A 48 -10.62 -30.31 15.92
N HIS A 49 -9.44 -29.79 15.55
CA HIS A 49 -8.42 -29.34 16.51
C HIS A 49 -8.88 -28.14 17.34
N HIS A 50 -9.66 -27.24 16.72
CA HIS A 50 -10.14 -26.02 17.34
C HIS A 50 -11.54 -26.13 17.95
N ASP A 51 -12.21 -27.28 17.83
CA ASP A 51 -13.50 -27.57 18.45
C ASP A 51 -13.29 -28.28 19.78
N PRO A 52 -13.63 -27.63 20.93
CA PRO A 52 -13.48 -28.24 22.24
C PRO A 52 -14.32 -29.55 22.43
N ALA A 53 -15.37 -29.74 21.63
CA ALA A 53 -16.23 -30.92 21.66
C ALA A 53 -15.74 -32.07 20.77
N SER A 54 -14.74 -31.84 19.94
CA SER A 54 -14.19 -32.82 19.02
C SER A 54 -13.11 -33.70 19.67
N ALA A 55 -12.87 -34.87 19.06
CA ALA A 55 -11.76 -35.74 19.44
C ALA A 55 -10.41 -34.96 19.24
N ASP A 56 -9.50 -35.14 20.18
CA ASP A 56 -8.22 -34.47 20.21
C ASP A 56 -7.38 -34.76 18.96
N VAL A 57 -7.36 -33.83 18.01
CA VAL A 57 -6.48 -33.84 16.86
C VAL A 57 -5.25 -33.05 17.23
N GLY A 58 -4.11 -33.72 17.42
CA GLY A 58 -2.86 -33.05 17.82
C GLY A 58 -2.39 -31.97 16.83
N ALA A 59 -1.85 -30.89 17.33
CA ALA A 59 -1.35 -29.76 16.54
C ALA A 59 -0.38 -30.18 15.41
N ALA A 60 0.51 -31.13 15.68
CA ALA A 60 1.45 -31.69 14.69
C ALA A 60 0.74 -32.34 13.49
N VAL A 61 -0.45 -32.89 13.68
CA VAL A 61 -1.25 -33.48 12.59
C VAL A 61 -1.78 -32.38 11.70
N VAL A 62 -2.33 -31.30 12.27
CA VAL A 62 -2.83 -30.13 11.52
C VAL A 62 -1.73 -29.49 10.70
N GLU A 63 -0.55 -29.27 11.32
CA GLU A 63 0.61 -28.70 10.63
C GLU A 63 1.10 -29.57 9.47
N ARG A 64 1.20 -30.90 9.67
CA ARG A 64 1.58 -31.83 8.61
C ARG A 64 0.61 -31.76 7.43
N TYR A 65 -0.70 -31.85 7.66
CA TYR A 65 -1.68 -31.76 6.59
C TYR A 65 -1.69 -30.38 5.90
N GLY A 66 -1.40 -29.32 6.64
CA GLY A 66 -1.20 -27.98 6.07
C GLY A 66 0.02 -27.88 5.18
N ALA A 67 1.15 -28.48 5.59
CA ALA A 67 2.36 -28.54 4.79
C ALA A 67 2.16 -29.39 3.53
N ASP A 68 1.52 -30.55 3.66
CA ASP A 68 1.20 -31.44 2.52
C ASP A 68 0.29 -30.71 1.51
N LEU A 69 -0.71 -29.95 1.99
CA LEU A 69 -1.59 -29.15 1.14
C LEU A 69 -0.81 -28.09 0.35
N ILE A 70 0.09 -27.34 1.00
CA ILE A 70 0.91 -26.32 0.32
C ILE A 70 1.84 -26.99 -0.69
N CYS A 71 2.50 -28.09 -0.33
CA CYS A 71 3.36 -28.84 -1.24
C CYS A 71 2.59 -29.29 -2.49
N SER A 72 1.41 -29.86 -2.33
CA SER A 72 0.58 -30.31 -3.46
C SER A 72 0.05 -29.17 -4.31
N LEU A 73 -0.23 -28.00 -3.73
CA LEU A 73 -0.60 -26.82 -4.47
C LEU A 73 0.61 -26.29 -5.29
N GLU A 74 1.81 -26.32 -4.70
CA GLU A 74 3.06 -25.96 -5.39
C GLU A 74 3.37 -26.95 -6.52
N GLU A 75 3.26 -28.25 -6.29
CA GLU A 75 3.46 -29.29 -7.31
C GLU A 75 2.47 -29.17 -8.47
N TRP A 76 1.20 -28.90 -8.17
CA TRP A 76 0.20 -28.69 -9.21
C TRP A 76 0.54 -27.50 -10.10
N LEU A 77 0.96 -26.34 -9.54
CA LEU A 77 1.34 -25.16 -10.28
C LEU A 77 2.70 -25.30 -11.00
N GLN A 78 3.55 -26.25 -10.58
CA GLN A 78 4.82 -26.57 -11.25
C GLN A 78 4.66 -27.69 -12.28
N SER A 79 3.47 -28.30 -12.42
CA SER A 79 3.24 -29.34 -13.40
C SER A 79 3.42 -28.82 -14.83
N HIS A 80 3.58 -29.76 -15.77
CA HIS A 80 3.79 -29.44 -17.19
C HIS A 80 2.70 -28.53 -17.76
N ASP A 81 1.47 -28.66 -17.29
CA ASP A 81 0.32 -27.93 -17.78
C ASP A 81 0.40 -26.44 -17.46
N TRP A 82 1.16 -26.06 -16.42
CA TRP A 82 1.38 -24.68 -16.00
C TRP A 82 2.63 -23.99 -16.62
N ARG A 83 3.33 -24.65 -17.55
CA ARG A 83 4.49 -24.04 -18.24
C ARG A 83 4.24 -22.65 -18.85
N PRO A 84 3.04 -22.34 -19.39
CA PRO A 84 2.77 -20.98 -19.84
C PRO A 84 2.90 -19.93 -18.74
N LEU A 85 2.46 -20.24 -17.52
CA LEU A 85 2.61 -19.35 -16.34
C LEU A 85 4.10 -19.07 -16.04
N GLU A 86 4.92 -20.11 -16.03
CA GLU A 86 6.35 -19.99 -15.78
C GLU A 86 7.06 -19.14 -16.86
N ARG A 87 6.67 -19.29 -18.14
CA ARG A 87 7.21 -18.48 -19.23
C ARG A 87 6.86 -17.00 -19.06
N GLU A 88 5.62 -16.67 -18.70
CA GLU A 88 5.22 -15.28 -18.49
C GLU A 88 5.91 -14.66 -17.26
N GLN A 89 6.12 -15.41 -16.20
CA GLN A 89 6.89 -14.95 -15.04
C GLN A 89 8.33 -14.59 -15.41
N ARG A 90 8.98 -15.41 -16.24
CA ARG A 90 10.36 -15.15 -16.68
C ARG A 90 10.47 -13.92 -17.60
N ARG A 91 9.40 -13.56 -18.31
CA ARG A 91 9.34 -12.36 -19.18
C ARG A 91 9.16 -11.07 -18.38
N GLU A 92 8.51 -11.14 -17.23
CA GLU A 92 8.18 -9.99 -16.41
C GLU A 92 9.30 -9.67 -15.42
N GLN A 93 10.28 -8.83 -15.82
CA GLN A 93 11.46 -8.47 -15.01
C GLN A 93 11.14 -7.78 -13.68
N SER A 94 9.95 -7.19 -13.53
CA SER A 94 9.49 -6.49 -12.32
C SER A 94 8.24 -7.13 -11.71
N PHE A 95 8.30 -8.45 -11.51
CA PHE A 95 7.17 -9.22 -11.01
C PHE A 95 6.77 -8.81 -9.59
N SER A 96 5.64 -8.12 -9.44
CA SER A 96 5.13 -7.65 -8.14
C SER A 96 4.18 -8.63 -7.45
N GLY A 97 3.63 -9.59 -8.21
CA GLY A 97 2.70 -10.59 -7.70
C GLY A 97 1.64 -11.04 -8.70
N ILE A 98 0.84 -12.03 -8.28
CA ILE A 98 -0.23 -12.63 -9.08
C ILE A 98 -1.58 -12.21 -8.52
N ARG A 99 -2.44 -11.72 -9.41
CA ARG A 99 -3.86 -11.47 -9.16
C ARG A 99 -4.65 -12.65 -9.72
N ILE A 100 -5.35 -13.37 -8.85
CA ILE A 100 -6.14 -14.53 -9.28
C ILE A 100 -7.62 -14.17 -9.24
N SER A 101 -8.33 -14.43 -10.33
CA SER A 101 -9.78 -14.31 -10.40
C SER A 101 -10.41 -15.66 -10.81
N PHE A 102 -11.61 -15.89 -10.34
CA PHE A 102 -12.33 -17.14 -10.53
C PHE A 102 -13.69 -16.89 -11.20
N SER A 103 -14.12 -17.82 -12.04
CA SER A 103 -15.46 -17.84 -12.62
C SER A 103 -15.98 -19.26 -12.79
N GLY A 104 -17.28 -19.41 -12.99
CA GLY A 104 -17.91 -20.72 -13.12
C GLY A 104 -17.96 -21.53 -11.83
N ALA A 105 -17.80 -22.84 -11.89
CA ALA A 105 -17.92 -23.77 -10.77
C ALA A 105 -16.71 -23.81 -9.82
N SER A 106 -15.84 -22.80 -9.86
CA SER A 106 -14.53 -22.83 -9.20
C SER A 106 -14.53 -22.40 -7.73
N ILE A 107 -15.68 -22.39 -7.03
CA ILE A 107 -15.77 -21.98 -5.60
C ILE A 107 -14.80 -22.78 -4.71
N ASP A 108 -14.61 -24.08 -4.97
CA ASP A 108 -13.67 -24.88 -4.19
C ASP A 108 -12.22 -24.44 -4.39
N LEU A 109 -11.86 -23.92 -5.58
CA LEU A 109 -10.53 -23.36 -5.87
C LEU A 109 -10.31 -22.02 -5.17
N GLU A 110 -11.36 -21.21 -4.99
CA GLU A 110 -11.27 -19.97 -4.23
C GLU A 110 -10.87 -20.21 -2.77
N GLN A 111 -11.25 -21.33 -2.20
CA GLN A 111 -10.95 -21.67 -0.82
C GLN A 111 -9.51 -22.14 -0.59
N LEU A 112 -8.72 -22.42 -1.64
CA LEU A 112 -7.33 -22.84 -1.49
C LEU A 112 -6.45 -21.73 -0.92
N PRO A 113 -5.37 -22.04 -0.18
CA PRO A 113 -4.50 -21.06 0.47
C PRO A 113 -3.47 -20.44 -0.50
N TRP A 114 -3.95 -19.80 -1.55
CA TRP A 114 -3.12 -19.20 -2.61
C TRP A 114 -2.03 -18.25 -2.11
N GLU A 115 -2.33 -17.48 -1.07
CA GLU A 115 -1.43 -16.49 -0.51
C GLU A 115 -0.22 -17.11 0.21
N ASN A 116 -0.23 -18.41 0.44
CA ASN A 116 0.84 -19.15 1.12
C ASN A 116 1.87 -19.77 0.17
N MET A 117 1.66 -19.62 -1.13
CA MET A 117 2.55 -20.10 -2.18
C MET A 117 3.92 -19.46 -2.11
N ARG A 118 4.98 -20.26 -2.34
CA ARG A 118 6.37 -19.79 -2.39
C ARG A 118 6.81 -19.55 -3.83
N GLY A 119 7.74 -18.62 -4.03
CA GLY A 119 8.36 -18.40 -5.34
C GLY A 119 7.53 -17.62 -6.37
N LEU A 120 6.27 -17.36 -6.09
CA LEU A 120 5.35 -16.65 -6.98
C LEU A 120 5.09 -15.19 -6.58
N GLY A 121 5.91 -14.63 -5.66
CA GLY A 121 5.66 -13.30 -5.12
C GLY A 121 4.39 -13.24 -4.25
N SER A 122 3.80 -12.06 -4.13
CA SER A 122 2.53 -11.91 -3.42
C SER A 122 1.37 -12.36 -4.31
N ILE A 123 0.49 -13.21 -3.78
CA ILE A 123 -0.71 -13.67 -4.47
C ILE A 123 -1.94 -13.16 -3.72
N TRP A 124 -2.94 -12.68 -4.46
CA TRP A 124 -4.23 -12.28 -3.90
C TRP A 124 -5.36 -12.49 -4.90
N ARG A 125 -6.56 -12.67 -4.37
CA ARG A 125 -7.77 -12.80 -5.19
C ARG A 125 -8.19 -11.46 -5.75
N THR A 126 -8.79 -11.48 -6.94
CA THR A 126 -9.38 -10.28 -7.52
C THR A 126 -10.79 -10.53 -8.00
N THR A 127 -11.63 -9.51 -7.86
CA THR A 127 -12.97 -9.47 -8.43
C THR A 127 -13.25 -8.11 -9.04
N GLN A 128 -14.14 -8.08 -10.04
CA GLN A 128 -14.55 -6.81 -10.65
C GLN A 128 -15.56 -6.09 -9.76
N PRO A 129 -15.39 -4.80 -9.49
CA PRO A 129 -16.39 -4.01 -8.81
C PRO A 129 -17.62 -3.82 -9.72
N ILE A 130 -18.81 -3.86 -9.14
CA ILE A 130 -20.07 -3.58 -9.85
C ILE A 130 -20.14 -2.10 -10.24
N THR A 131 -19.58 -1.24 -9.39
CA THR A 131 -19.51 0.21 -9.60
C THR A 131 -18.05 0.62 -9.71
N SER A 132 -17.64 1.01 -10.90
CA SER A 132 -16.33 1.66 -11.10
C SER A 132 -16.41 3.10 -10.60
N GLY A 133 -16.10 3.31 -9.33
CA GLY A 133 -15.97 4.65 -8.76
C GLY A 133 -14.59 5.21 -9.08
N LEU A 134 -14.50 6.49 -9.47
CA LEU A 134 -13.24 7.21 -9.47
C LEU A 134 -12.70 7.22 -8.04
N GLN A 135 -11.58 6.53 -7.82
CA GLN A 135 -10.90 6.58 -6.52
C GLN A 135 -10.48 8.02 -6.21
N LEU A 136 -11.00 8.56 -5.14
CA LEU A 136 -10.66 9.90 -4.70
C LEU A 136 -9.26 9.90 -4.11
N VAL A 137 -8.28 10.43 -4.84
CA VAL A 137 -6.92 10.61 -4.31
C VAL A 137 -6.96 11.69 -3.24
N ARG A 138 -6.86 11.28 -1.99
CA ARG A 138 -6.82 12.20 -0.85
C ARG A 138 -5.41 12.72 -0.59
N PRO A 139 -5.25 13.99 -0.19
CA PRO A 139 -3.96 14.47 0.27
C PRO A 139 -3.52 13.71 1.53
N PRO A 140 -2.21 13.67 1.85
CA PRO A 140 -1.71 13.04 3.06
C PRO A 140 -2.39 13.58 4.32
N HIS A 141 -3.08 12.72 5.05
CA HIS A 141 -3.87 13.05 6.23
C HIS A 141 -3.63 12.03 7.36
N ARG A 142 -4.26 12.25 8.51
CA ARG A 142 -4.33 11.23 9.56
C ARG A 142 -5.34 10.17 9.15
N PRO A 143 -4.98 8.85 9.18
CA PRO A 143 -5.93 7.79 8.83
C PRO A 143 -7.21 7.87 9.65
N ARG A 144 -8.34 7.79 8.98
CA ARG A 144 -9.66 7.75 9.60
C ARG A 144 -10.20 6.33 9.54
N LEU A 145 -10.32 5.71 10.70
CA LEU A 145 -10.77 4.32 10.84
C LEU A 145 -12.16 4.30 11.46
N LEU A 146 -13.06 3.52 10.87
CA LEU A 146 -14.35 3.18 11.44
C LEU A 146 -14.26 1.76 11.98
N LEU A 147 -14.42 1.61 13.30
CA LEU A 147 -14.53 0.31 13.95
C LEU A 147 -16.02 -0.01 14.16
N TRP A 148 -16.48 -1.08 13.57
CA TRP A 148 -17.83 -1.59 13.72
C TRP A 148 -17.81 -2.93 14.43
N ILE A 149 -18.41 -2.99 15.61
CA ILE A 149 -18.46 -4.17 16.45
C ILE A 149 -19.85 -4.77 16.33
N GLY A 150 -19.91 -6.02 15.87
CA GLY A 150 -21.13 -6.82 15.79
C GLY A 150 -21.51 -7.44 17.13
N PHE A 151 -22.17 -8.59 17.09
CA PHE A 151 -22.52 -9.35 18.29
C PHE A 151 -21.27 -9.82 19.02
N GLU A 152 -21.19 -9.54 20.32
CA GLU A 152 -19.96 -9.69 21.11
C GLU A 152 -19.90 -10.98 21.92
N ASP A 153 -20.98 -11.75 21.97
CA ASP A 153 -21.00 -12.97 22.77
C ASP A 153 -19.93 -13.99 22.33
N GLY A 154 -19.15 -14.47 23.29
CA GLY A 154 -18.00 -15.35 23.03
C GLY A 154 -16.76 -14.66 22.45
N LEU A 155 -16.73 -13.33 22.27
CA LEU A 155 -15.58 -12.60 21.74
C LEU A 155 -14.79 -11.91 22.84
N GLN A 156 -13.45 -11.89 22.66
CA GLN A 156 -12.50 -11.15 23.51
C GLN A 156 -11.88 -10.04 22.66
N LEU A 157 -12.45 -8.83 22.75
CA LEU A 157 -12.07 -7.69 21.90
C LEU A 157 -11.20 -6.65 22.62
N ASP A 158 -10.81 -6.90 23.87
CA ASP A 158 -10.12 -5.91 24.71
C ASP A 158 -8.77 -5.49 24.13
N ASP A 159 -8.03 -6.43 23.55
CA ASP A 159 -6.70 -6.18 23.00
C ASP A 159 -6.77 -5.28 21.75
N GLU A 160 -7.71 -5.54 20.82
CA GLU A 160 -7.91 -4.74 19.63
C GLU A 160 -8.41 -3.33 20.00
N LEU A 161 -9.37 -3.25 20.91
CA LEU A 161 -9.89 -1.98 21.41
C LEU A 161 -8.83 -1.16 22.11
N LYS A 162 -8.01 -1.78 22.96
CA LYS A 162 -6.90 -1.14 23.64
C LYS A 162 -5.90 -0.57 22.64
N LEU A 163 -5.47 -1.37 21.68
CA LEU A 163 -4.55 -0.94 20.63
C LEU A 163 -5.10 0.28 19.87
N LEU A 164 -6.33 0.22 19.38
CA LEU A 164 -6.93 1.30 18.60
C LEU A 164 -7.13 2.58 19.44
N LYS A 165 -7.53 2.45 20.71
CA LYS A 165 -7.65 3.58 21.64
C LYS A 165 -6.29 4.22 21.94
N GLU A 166 -5.23 3.43 22.11
CA GLU A 166 -3.87 3.94 22.29
C GLU A 166 -3.39 4.72 21.05
N LEU A 167 -3.65 4.19 19.85
CA LEU A 167 -3.30 4.87 18.60
C LEU A 167 -4.06 6.19 18.43
N ARG A 168 -5.33 6.22 18.80
CA ARG A 168 -6.13 7.45 18.84
C ARG A 168 -5.56 8.44 19.86
N ALA A 169 -5.24 8.00 21.07
CA ALA A 169 -4.66 8.83 22.12
C ALA A 169 -3.31 9.46 21.70
N ARG A 170 -2.47 8.69 20.98
CA ARG A 170 -1.22 9.17 20.39
C ARG A 170 -1.44 10.02 19.12
N GLN A 171 -2.66 10.35 18.77
CA GLN A 171 -3.04 11.10 17.57
C GLN A 171 -2.52 10.51 16.26
N GLN A 172 -2.34 9.20 16.20
CA GLN A 172 -1.84 8.51 15.00
C GLN A 172 -2.97 8.21 14.03
N ILE A 173 -4.18 8.00 14.53
CA ILE A 173 -5.41 7.75 13.78
C ILE A 173 -6.55 8.64 14.29
N GLU A 174 -7.58 8.85 13.46
CA GLU A 174 -8.92 9.23 13.87
C GLU A 174 -9.76 7.95 13.95
N LEU A 175 -10.44 7.72 15.05
CA LEU A 175 -11.20 6.51 15.30
C LEU A 175 -12.63 6.85 15.68
N ARG A 176 -13.62 6.34 14.93
CA ARG A 176 -15.02 6.25 15.31
C ARG A 176 -15.35 4.80 15.65
N ILE A 177 -16.05 4.55 16.74
CA ILE A 177 -16.42 3.21 17.20
C ILE A 177 -17.94 3.12 17.19
N LEU A 178 -18.49 2.10 16.58
CA LEU A 178 -19.89 1.70 16.63
C LEU A 178 -19.97 0.39 17.41
N ARG A 179 -20.65 0.38 18.56
CA ARG A 179 -20.70 -0.75 19.49
C ARG A 179 -22.03 -0.78 20.25
N GLY A 180 -22.53 -1.95 20.55
CA GLY A 180 -23.75 -2.12 21.34
C GLY A 180 -24.95 -1.46 20.68
N ALA A 181 -25.60 -0.52 21.40
CA ALA A 181 -26.78 0.17 20.88
C ALA A 181 -26.51 0.95 19.58
N ASP A 182 -25.28 1.45 19.40
CA ASP A 182 -24.82 2.21 18.22
C ASP A 182 -24.24 1.31 17.11
N GLY A 183 -24.30 -0.02 17.26
CA GLY A 183 -23.76 -1.00 16.30
C GLY A 183 -24.73 -1.46 15.24
N LYS A 184 -25.86 -0.80 15.06
CA LYS A 184 -26.89 -1.15 14.08
C LYS A 184 -26.52 -0.68 12.66
N LEU A 185 -27.21 -1.24 11.67
CA LEU A 185 -27.04 -0.84 10.27
C LEU A 185 -27.34 0.66 10.02
N SER A 186 -28.32 1.24 10.75
CA SER A 186 -28.61 2.68 10.70
C SER A 186 -27.41 3.54 11.07
N ASP A 187 -26.70 3.15 12.15
CA ASP A 187 -25.57 3.89 12.68
C ASP A 187 -24.35 3.75 11.76
N LEU A 188 -24.18 2.56 11.16
CA LEU A 188 -23.18 2.35 10.12
C LEU A 188 -23.45 3.25 8.91
N ARG A 189 -24.71 3.33 8.44
CA ARG A 189 -25.09 4.20 7.33
C ARG A 189 -24.83 5.67 7.64
N GLU A 190 -25.20 6.12 8.83
CA GLU A 190 -24.93 7.49 9.28
C GLU A 190 -23.41 7.76 9.34
N ALA A 191 -22.64 6.86 9.96
CA ALA A 191 -21.19 7.01 10.07
C ALA A 191 -20.52 7.09 8.71
N LEU A 192 -20.83 6.16 7.81
CA LEU A 192 -20.24 6.10 6.47
C LEU A 192 -20.70 7.24 5.56
N ASN A 193 -21.77 7.97 5.90
CA ASN A 193 -22.20 9.18 5.19
C ASN A 193 -21.42 10.45 5.58
N ASP A 194 -20.46 10.37 6.52
CA ASP A 194 -19.56 11.49 6.82
C ASP A 194 -18.83 11.96 5.54
N ALA A 195 -18.98 13.25 5.21
CA ALA A 195 -18.42 13.84 4.00
C ALA A 195 -16.88 13.72 3.92
N ARG A 196 -16.19 13.64 5.05
CA ARG A 196 -14.74 13.43 5.10
C ARG A 196 -14.35 11.99 4.74
N GLY A 197 -15.31 11.04 4.72
CA GLY A 197 -15.10 9.63 4.46
C GLY A 197 -14.18 8.94 5.48
N PHE A 198 -13.99 7.63 5.36
CA PHE A 198 -13.06 6.83 6.11
C PHE A 198 -12.07 6.16 5.16
N ASP A 199 -10.86 5.84 5.64
CA ASP A 199 -9.84 5.13 4.87
C ASP A 199 -9.98 3.62 5.01
N ALA A 200 -10.43 3.18 6.19
CA ALA A 200 -10.69 1.77 6.47
C ALA A 200 -11.90 1.55 7.36
N LEU A 201 -12.63 0.47 7.08
CA LEU A 201 -13.67 -0.11 7.92
C LEU A 201 -13.12 -1.38 8.56
N LEU A 202 -13.18 -1.46 9.88
CA LEU A 202 -12.77 -2.61 10.68
C LEU A 202 -14.04 -3.24 11.26
N PHE A 203 -14.34 -4.48 10.89
CA PHE A 203 -15.43 -5.24 11.48
C PHE A 203 -14.87 -6.26 12.46
N LEU A 204 -15.35 -6.25 13.71
CA LEU A 204 -15.07 -7.26 14.74
C LEU A 204 -16.38 -7.90 15.13
N GLY A 205 -16.54 -9.19 14.90
CA GLY A 205 -17.81 -9.86 15.16
C GLY A 205 -17.88 -11.25 14.56
N HIS A 206 -19.09 -11.78 14.53
CA HIS A 206 -19.38 -13.07 13.91
C HIS A 206 -19.76 -12.87 12.44
N SER A 207 -19.28 -13.76 11.59
CA SER A 207 -19.72 -13.87 10.21
C SER A 207 -19.86 -15.33 9.78
N GLN A 208 -20.63 -15.54 8.75
CA GLN A 208 -20.88 -16.87 8.20
C GLN A 208 -20.89 -16.80 6.68
N ALA A 209 -20.24 -17.78 6.06
CA ALA A 209 -20.34 -18.00 4.63
C ALA A 209 -21.78 -18.38 4.27
N ASP A 210 -22.29 -17.78 3.21
CA ASP A 210 -23.61 -18.13 2.68
C ASP A 210 -23.48 -18.27 1.17
N LYS A 211 -23.45 -19.55 0.73
CA LYS A 211 -23.25 -19.90 -0.69
C LYS A 211 -24.38 -19.29 -1.52
N GLY A 212 -24.03 -18.29 -2.35
CA GLY A 212 -24.94 -17.64 -3.30
C GLY A 212 -25.46 -16.27 -2.88
N SER A 213 -25.34 -15.87 -1.59
CA SER A 213 -25.77 -14.54 -1.11
C SER A 213 -24.63 -13.64 -0.63
N GLY A 214 -23.36 -14.01 -0.90
CA GLY A 214 -22.19 -13.19 -0.59
C GLY A 214 -21.81 -13.16 0.90
N GLY A 215 -22.36 -14.07 1.72
CA GLY A 215 -22.09 -14.14 3.16
C GLY A 215 -22.98 -13.23 4.01
N ARG A 216 -22.94 -13.42 5.32
CA ARG A 216 -23.69 -12.63 6.31
C ARG A 216 -22.85 -12.35 7.54
N LEU A 217 -23.13 -11.25 8.21
CA LEU A 217 -22.51 -10.84 9.46
C LEU A 217 -23.58 -10.64 10.55
N GLN A 218 -23.19 -10.79 11.80
CA GLN A 218 -24.09 -10.65 12.93
C GLN A 218 -23.96 -9.25 13.52
N LEU A 219 -25.08 -8.53 13.58
CA LEU A 219 -25.17 -7.19 14.16
C LEU A 219 -25.09 -7.23 15.68
N SER A 220 -24.88 -6.11 16.32
CA SER A 220 -24.76 -5.98 17.77
C SER A 220 -26.00 -6.42 18.55
N ASP A 221 -27.18 -6.43 17.91
CA ASP A 221 -28.44 -6.91 18.47
C ASP A 221 -28.66 -8.41 18.28
N GLY A 222 -27.69 -9.12 17.69
CA GLY A 222 -27.74 -10.55 17.40
C GLY A 222 -28.44 -10.90 16.08
N SER A 223 -29.05 -9.96 15.38
CA SER A 223 -29.65 -10.21 14.06
C SER A 223 -28.58 -10.44 12.99
N TRP A 224 -28.95 -11.20 11.94
CA TRP A 224 -28.06 -11.44 10.81
C TRP A 224 -28.37 -10.47 9.67
N LEU A 225 -27.30 -9.90 9.09
CA LEU A 225 -27.35 -9.01 7.96
C LEU A 225 -26.64 -9.65 6.77
N HIS A 226 -27.33 -9.73 5.62
CA HIS A 226 -26.74 -10.23 4.38
C HIS A 226 -25.84 -9.18 3.73
N ALA A 227 -24.80 -9.63 3.04
CA ALA A 227 -23.85 -8.74 2.38
C ALA A 227 -24.52 -7.73 1.42
N ASP A 228 -25.54 -8.18 0.66
CA ASP A 228 -26.22 -7.34 -0.32
C ASP A 228 -26.91 -6.11 0.29
N GLU A 229 -27.34 -6.20 1.55
CA GLU A 229 -27.92 -5.07 2.28
C GLU A 229 -26.91 -3.96 2.59
N LEU A 230 -25.60 -4.31 2.57
CA LEU A 230 -24.49 -3.37 2.73
C LEU A 230 -24.10 -2.67 1.42
N GLN A 231 -24.51 -3.20 0.26
CA GLN A 231 -24.09 -2.69 -1.05
C GLN A 231 -24.24 -1.17 -1.19
N PRO A 232 -25.40 -0.56 -0.97
CA PRO A 232 -25.59 0.87 -1.22
C PRO A 232 -24.74 1.74 -0.29
N VAL A 233 -24.56 1.33 0.96
CA VAL A 233 -23.77 2.10 1.93
C VAL A 233 -22.27 1.95 1.72
N ILE A 234 -21.80 0.75 1.38
CA ILE A 234 -20.39 0.48 1.09
C ILE A 234 -19.99 1.14 -0.23
N ALA A 235 -20.81 1.04 -1.29
CA ALA A 235 -20.54 1.69 -2.57
C ALA A 235 -20.43 3.22 -2.42
N SER A 236 -21.33 3.81 -1.64
CA SER A 236 -21.27 5.23 -1.32
C SER A 236 -20.04 5.61 -0.49
N ALA A 237 -19.62 4.78 0.46
CA ALA A 237 -18.39 5.00 1.24
C ALA A 237 -17.13 4.85 0.39
N ALA A 238 -17.08 3.86 -0.50
CA ALA A 238 -15.99 3.64 -1.43
C ALA A 238 -15.77 4.86 -2.35
N SER A 239 -16.85 5.47 -2.88
CA SER A 239 -16.74 6.69 -3.67
C SER A 239 -16.20 7.90 -2.87
N ARG A 240 -16.27 7.86 -1.53
CA ARG A 240 -15.71 8.86 -0.62
C ARG A 240 -14.34 8.46 -0.05
N GLY A 241 -13.74 7.38 -0.54
CA GLY A 241 -12.37 6.98 -0.24
C GLY A 241 -12.24 5.89 0.81
N LEU A 242 -13.27 5.06 1.04
CA LEU A 242 -13.11 3.81 1.77
C LEU A 242 -12.37 2.82 0.86
N GLU A 243 -11.10 2.57 1.17
CA GLU A 243 -10.23 1.73 0.35
C GLU A 243 -10.02 0.33 0.95
N LEU A 244 -10.09 0.20 2.28
CA LEU A 244 -9.78 -1.05 2.97
C LEU A 244 -10.94 -1.48 3.87
N VAL A 245 -11.31 -2.77 3.80
CA VAL A 245 -12.16 -3.44 4.78
C VAL A 245 -11.37 -4.57 5.44
N LEU A 246 -11.32 -4.58 6.78
CA LEU A 246 -10.74 -5.67 7.56
C LEU A 246 -11.88 -6.42 8.26
N LEU A 247 -12.09 -7.68 7.88
CA LEU A 247 -13.09 -8.56 8.48
C LEU A 247 -12.39 -9.47 9.50
N ASN A 248 -12.36 -9.05 10.74
CA ASN A 248 -11.86 -9.86 11.85
C ASN A 248 -12.99 -10.74 12.39
N SER A 249 -13.41 -11.70 11.58
CA SER A 249 -14.53 -12.59 11.81
C SER A 249 -14.32 -13.93 11.09
N CYS A 250 -15.08 -14.96 11.44
CA CYS A 250 -14.96 -16.29 10.90
C CYS A 250 -15.51 -16.39 9.46
N SER A 251 -14.91 -17.26 8.60
CA SER A 251 -15.44 -17.59 7.26
C SER A 251 -15.84 -16.37 6.41
N GLY A 252 -15.00 -15.34 6.41
CA GLY A 252 -15.28 -14.03 5.83
C GLY A 252 -14.96 -13.89 4.33
N LEU A 253 -14.59 -14.95 3.60
CA LEU A 253 -14.16 -14.82 2.20
C LEU A 253 -15.27 -14.30 1.29
N ASP A 254 -16.48 -14.84 1.39
CA ASP A 254 -17.63 -14.40 0.58
C ASP A 254 -17.99 -12.95 0.86
N LEU A 255 -17.91 -12.52 2.13
CA LEU A 255 -18.08 -11.12 2.53
C LEU A 255 -16.98 -10.22 1.95
N ALA A 256 -15.73 -10.66 2.00
CA ALA A 256 -14.60 -9.89 1.45
C ALA A 256 -14.75 -9.68 -0.07
N ILE A 257 -15.17 -10.72 -0.80
CA ILE A 257 -15.49 -10.65 -2.23
C ILE A 257 -16.63 -9.65 -2.46
N SER A 258 -17.69 -9.70 -1.64
CA SER A 258 -18.83 -8.78 -1.73
C SER A 258 -18.41 -7.34 -1.47
N MET A 259 -17.60 -7.07 -0.43
CA MET A 259 -17.10 -5.72 -0.14
C MET A 259 -16.32 -5.13 -1.33
N VAL A 260 -15.47 -5.93 -1.96
CA VAL A 260 -14.72 -5.49 -3.15
C VAL A 260 -15.66 -5.30 -4.35
N ARG A 261 -16.63 -6.16 -4.57
CA ARG A 261 -17.66 -5.98 -5.61
C ARG A 261 -18.47 -4.69 -5.41
N PHE A 262 -18.67 -4.25 -4.16
CA PHE A 262 -19.36 -3.00 -3.83
C PHE A 262 -18.46 -1.75 -4.01
N GLY A 263 -17.22 -1.91 -4.44
CA GLY A 263 -16.32 -0.81 -4.83
C GLY A 263 -15.15 -0.55 -3.88
N VAL A 264 -15.01 -1.31 -2.79
CA VAL A 264 -13.82 -1.23 -1.94
C VAL A 264 -12.60 -1.80 -2.68
N SER A 265 -11.44 -1.16 -2.56
CA SER A 265 -10.24 -1.60 -3.27
C SER A 265 -9.64 -2.87 -2.69
N TRP A 266 -9.70 -3.04 -1.36
CA TRP A 266 -9.02 -4.12 -0.64
C TRP A 266 -9.89 -4.65 0.50
N ALA A 267 -9.98 -5.96 0.62
CA ALA A 267 -10.61 -6.62 1.76
C ALA A 267 -9.69 -7.73 2.29
N VAL A 268 -9.55 -7.79 3.61
CA VAL A 268 -8.79 -8.81 4.33
C VAL A 268 -9.76 -9.60 5.20
N CYS A 269 -9.64 -10.93 5.21
CA CYS A 269 -10.51 -11.81 5.98
C CYS A 269 -9.81 -13.10 6.38
N PHE A 270 -10.43 -13.85 7.28
CA PHE A 270 -10.12 -15.25 7.53
C PHE A 270 -11.08 -16.15 6.73
N ARG A 271 -10.55 -17.21 6.09
CA ARG A 271 -11.35 -18.16 5.27
C ARG A 271 -12.10 -19.16 6.10
N GLU A 272 -11.55 -19.55 7.25
CA GLU A 272 -12.11 -20.54 8.18
C GLU A 272 -12.36 -19.91 9.55
N PRO A 273 -13.09 -20.58 10.44
CA PRO A 273 -13.23 -20.14 11.82
C PRO A 273 -11.87 -19.92 12.49
N VAL A 274 -11.75 -18.85 13.22
CA VAL A 274 -10.50 -18.42 13.88
C VAL A 274 -10.76 -18.15 15.36
N GLY A 275 -9.86 -18.61 16.23
CA GLY A 275 -9.93 -18.29 17.67
C GLY A 275 -9.62 -16.83 17.96
N CYS A 276 -10.23 -16.27 19.01
CA CYS A 276 -10.10 -14.85 19.39
C CYS A 276 -8.64 -14.41 19.55
N GLU A 277 -7.79 -15.23 20.18
CA GLU A 277 -6.37 -14.91 20.37
C GLU A 277 -5.62 -14.78 19.03
N THR A 278 -5.87 -15.72 18.10
CA THR A 278 -5.29 -15.67 16.75
C THR A 278 -5.75 -14.45 15.98
N ALA A 279 -7.03 -14.12 16.06
CA ALA A 279 -7.63 -12.96 15.44
C ALA A 279 -7.01 -11.65 15.99
N ALA A 280 -6.93 -11.52 17.32
CA ALA A 280 -6.33 -10.37 18.00
C ALA A 280 -4.84 -10.23 17.68
N SER A 281 -4.07 -11.32 17.69
CA SER A 281 -2.64 -11.33 17.37
C SER A 281 -2.39 -10.93 15.91
N SER A 282 -3.18 -11.46 14.97
CA SER A 282 -3.15 -11.10 13.55
C SER A 282 -3.45 -9.62 13.33
N PHE A 283 -4.51 -9.13 14.00
CA PHE A 283 -4.92 -7.74 13.91
C PHE A 283 -3.83 -6.80 14.43
N ARG A 284 -3.25 -7.07 15.60
CA ARG A 284 -2.15 -6.28 16.17
C ARG A 284 -0.95 -6.21 15.23
N THR A 285 -0.53 -7.36 14.71
CA THR A 285 0.62 -7.46 13.79
C THR A 285 0.34 -6.70 12.49
N LEU A 286 -0.87 -6.83 11.92
CA LEU A 286 -1.26 -6.12 10.70
C LEU A 286 -1.27 -4.61 10.89
N ILE A 287 -1.90 -4.12 11.96
CA ILE A 287 -1.96 -2.68 12.25
C ILE A 287 -0.57 -2.11 12.49
N ALA A 288 0.30 -2.82 13.23
CA ALA A 288 1.68 -2.39 13.46
C ALA A 288 2.47 -2.28 12.14
N ALA A 289 2.35 -3.27 11.24
CA ALA A 289 3.01 -3.27 9.94
C ALA A 289 2.50 -2.14 9.03
N LEU A 290 1.19 -1.90 8.97
CA LEU A 290 0.60 -0.78 8.23
C LEU A 290 1.06 0.58 8.77
N GLN A 291 1.19 0.71 10.08
CA GLN A 291 1.72 1.93 10.72
C GLN A 291 3.20 2.16 10.44
N ALA A 292 3.97 1.08 10.23
CA ALA A 292 5.34 1.15 9.75
C ALA A 292 5.42 1.48 8.25
N ASN A 293 4.30 1.87 7.62
CA ASN A 293 4.18 2.22 6.20
C ASN A 293 4.49 1.05 5.24
N GLN A 294 4.32 -0.19 5.69
CA GLN A 294 4.42 -1.35 4.79
C GLN A 294 3.24 -1.35 3.81
N LYS A 295 3.45 -1.94 2.63
CA LYS A 295 2.35 -2.26 1.71
C LYS A 295 1.45 -3.30 2.36
N LEU A 296 0.16 -3.28 2.06
CA LEU A 296 -0.79 -4.24 2.62
C LEU A 296 -0.36 -5.70 2.36
N THR A 297 0.13 -6.00 1.16
CA THR A 297 0.64 -7.35 0.80
C THR A 297 1.82 -7.78 1.67
N ASP A 298 2.76 -6.87 1.94
CA ASP A 298 3.94 -7.13 2.76
C ASP A 298 3.56 -7.25 4.25
N ALA A 299 2.62 -6.41 4.70
CA ALA A 299 2.06 -6.47 6.04
C ALA A 299 1.37 -7.81 6.30
N LEU A 300 0.59 -8.33 5.35
CA LEU A 300 -0.04 -9.65 5.45
C LEU A 300 0.98 -10.79 5.41
N ALA A 301 2.06 -10.67 4.63
CA ALA A 301 3.16 -11.62 4.68
C ALA A 301 3.83 -11.65 6.06
N THR A 302 3.98 -10.48 6.71
CA THR A 302 4.46 -10.38 8.10
C THR A 302 3.52 -11.07 9.09
N VAL A 303 2.20 -10.89 8.93
CA VAL A 303 1.20 -11.59 9.77
C VAL A 303 1.29 -13.10 9.58
N ARG A 304 1.31 -13.60 8.34
CA ARG A 304 1.42 -15.04 8.06
C ARG A 304 2.69 -15.65 8.65
N LYS A 305 3.81 -14.92 8.55
CA LYS A 305 5.07 -15.34 9.17
C LYS A 305 4.94 -15.43 10.69
N HIS A 306 4.37 -14.40 11.33
CA HIS A 306 4.12 -14.40 12.77
C HIS A 306 3.22 -15.56 13.21
N LEU A 307 2.11 -15.80 12.47
CA LEU A 307 1.22 -16.94 12.76
C LEU A 307 1.88 -18.30 12.59
N LYS A 308 2.80 -18.42 11.62
CA LYS A 308 3.58 -19.65 11.44
C LYS A 308 4.58 -19.90 12.57
N GLU A 309 5.17 -18.84 13.13
CA GLU A 309 6.20 -18.93 14.18
C GLU A 309 5.60 -19.05 15.59
N SER A 310 4.45 -18.42 15.84
CA SER A 310 3.91 -18.24 17.20
C SER A 310 2.41 -18.46 17.29
N GLY A 311 1.72 -18.72 16.18
CA GLY A 311 0.27 -18.95 16.17
C GLY A 311 -0.11 -20.41 16.43
N PRO A 312 -1.39 -20.68 16.69
CA PRO A 312 -1.93 -22.02 16.74
C PRO A 312 -1.75 -22.79 15.42
N ALA A 313 -1.76 -24.12 15.49
CA ALA A 313 -1.55 -24.97 14.34
C ALA A 313 -2.53 -24.69 13.19
N GLY A 314 -1.99 -24.54 11.98
CA GLY A 314 -2.75 -24.26 10.75
C GLY A 314 -3.20 -22.80 10.59
N SER A 315 -3.03 -21.94 11.59
CA SER A 315 -3.51 -20.54 11.56
C SER A 315 -2.87 -19.69 10.44
N ALA A 316 -1.64 -19.97 10.06
CA ALA A 316 -0.95 -19.28 8.98
C ALA A 316 -1.62 -19.43 7.61
N LEU A 317 -2.46 -20.45 7.43
CA LEU A 317 -3.18 -20.72 6.19
C LEU A 317 -4.55 -20.01 6.08
N LEU A 318 -4.99 -19.31 7.12
CA LEU A 318 -6.36 -18.79 7.19
C LEU A 318 -6.54 -17.44 6.50
N LEU A 319 -5.50 -16.62 6.51
CA LEU A 319 -5.59 -15.21 6.13
C LEU A 319 -5.64 -15.06 4.61
N SER A 320 -6.65 -14.35 4.14
CA SER A 320 -6.89 -14.09 2.72
C SER A 320 -6.99 -12.61 2.40
N LEU A 321 -6.59 -12.28 1.18
CA LEU A 321 -6.63 -10.95 0.60
C LEU A 321 -7.44 -10.97 -0.69
N VAL A 322 -8.44 -10.08 -0.75
CA VAL A 322 -9.25 -9.84 -1.96
C VAL A 322 -9.06 -8.39 -2.39
N ALA A 323 -8.91 -8.17 -3.68
CA ALA A 323 -8.71 -6.84 -4.24
C ALA A 323 -9.61 -6.58 -5.45
N SER A 324 -9.93 -5.32 -5.70
CA SER A 324 -10.47 -4.90 -6.99
C SER A 324 -9.45 -5.13 -8.11
N THR A 325 -9.90 -5.44 -9.32
CA THR A 325 -9.03 -5.53 -10.51
C THR A 325 -8.20 -4.28 -10.73
N ASP A 326 -8.74 -3.11 -10.37
CA ASP A 326 -8.10 -1.80 -10.55
C ASP A 326 -7.34 -1.33 -9.31
N ALA A 327 -7.28 -2.16 -8.25
CA ALA A 327 -6.68 -1.78 -6.98
C ALA A 327 -5.20 -1.38 -7.13
N GLN A 328 -4.88 -0.19 -6.61
CA GLN A 328 -3.53 0.30 -6.49
C GLN A 328 -2.86 -0.27 -5.23
N VAL A 329 -1.54 -0.16 -5.15
CA VAL A 329 -0.79 -0.60 -3.96
C VAL A 329 -1.28 0.17 -2.73
N TYR A 330 -1.92 -0.53 -1.79
CA TYR A 330 -2.41 0.08 -0.57
C TYR A 330 -1.31 0.27 0.46
N ARG A 331 -1.30 1.47 1.04
CA ARG A 331 -0.58 1.84 2.26
C ARG A 331 -1.50 2.67 3.12
N LEU A 332 -1.42 2.50 4.43
CA LEU A 332 -2.17 3.37 5.32
C LEU A 332 -1.75 4.83 5.11
N PRO A 333 -2.68 5.77 4.85
CA PRO A 333 -2.33 7.17 4.70
C PRO A 333 -1.66 7.68 5.99
N LEU A 334 -0.58 8.42 5.84
CA LEU A 334 0.19 8.98 6.96
C LEU A 334 0.43 10.46 6.74
N ARG A 335 0.46 11.25 7.80
CA ARG A 335 0.86 12.67 7.71
C ARG A 335 2.26 12.78 7.10
N ARG A 336 2.51 13.83 6.31
CA ARG A 336 3.81 14.07 5.65
C ARG A 336 5.00 14.03 6.61
N SER A 337 4.86 14.62 7.80
CA SER A 337 5.90 14.60 8.84
C SER A 337 6.27 13.18 9.28
N ARG A 338 5.26 12.32 9.47
CA ARG A 338 5.48 10.92 9.87
C ARG A 338 6.03 10.08 8.71
N GLN A 339 5.55 10.30 7.48
CA GLN A 339 6.11 9.64 6.30
C GLN A 339 7.59 9.97 6.12
N TRP A 340 7.96 11.25 6.29
CA TRP A 340 9.35 11.69 6.20
C TRP A 340 10.22 11.04 7.28
N TRP A 341 9.74 11.01 8.53
CA TRP A 341 10.45 10.40 9.68
C TRP A 341 10.64 8.89 9.50
N LEU A 342 9.61 8.16 9.05
CA LEU A 342 9.69 6.73 8.77
C LEU A 342 10.66 6.44 7.61
N ARG A 343 10.64 7.24 6.54
CA ARG A 343 11.61 7.12 5.45
C ARG A 343 13.03 7.33 5.97
N TRP A 344 13.20 8.32 6.83
CA TRP A 344 14.50 8.62 7.44
C TRP A 344 15.02 7.43 8.27
N GLN A 345 14.18 6.79 9.09
CA GLN A 345 14.55 5.60 9.85
C GLN A 345 14.81 4.36 8.99
N GLN A 346 14.08 4.20 7.88
CA GLN A 346 14.20 3.06 6.97
C GLN A 346 15.35 3.20 5.98
N THR A 347 16.01 4.37 5.92
CA THR A 347 17.15 4.61 5.03
C THR A 347 18.34 3.74 5.46
N PRO A 348 18.88 2.89 4.57
CA PRO A 348 20.01 2.01 4.90
C PRO A 348 21.21 2.81 5.40
N ARG A 349 21.94 2.27 6.40
CA ARG A 349 23.14 2.92 6.94
C ARG A 349 24.16 3.31 5.88
N GLN A 350 24.26 2.53 4.81
CA GLN A 350 25.13 2.83 3.66
C GLN A 350 24.79 4.15 2.96
N GLN A 351 23.48 4.48 2.83
CA GLN A 351 23.06 5.75 2.24
C GLN A 351 23.36 6.94 3.16
N TRP A 352 23.30 6.76 4.48
CA TRP A 352 23.72 7.77 5.45
C TRP A 352 25.21 8.01 5.40
N LEU A 353 26.02 6.93 5.28
CA LEU A 353 27.46 7.05 5.09
C LEU A 353 27.78 7.78 3.78
N ALA A 354 27.10 7.41 2.69
CA ALA A 354 27.28 8.08 1.40
C ALA A 354 26.89 9.58 1.46
N ALA A 355 25.78 9.91 2.11
CA ALA A 355 25.36 11.29 2.33
C ALA A 355 26.36 12.06 3.20
N GLY A 356 26.86 11.45 4.29
CA GLY A 356 27.89 12.01 5.14
C GLY A 356 29.20 12.27 4.39
N CYS A 357 29.67 11.28 3.61
CA CYS A 357 30.83 11.45 2.74
C CYS A 357 30.65 12.57 1.69
N ALA A 358 29.46 12.68 1.08
CA ALA A 358 29.15 13.73 0.12
C ALA A 358 29.17 15.12 0.76
N VAL A 359 28.68 15.26 2.00
CA VAL A 359 28.73 16.53 2.77
C VAL A 359 30.18 16.90 3.12
N VAL A 360 30.97 15.91 3.59
CA VAL A 360 32.38 16.14 3.95
C VAL A 360 33.20 16.47 2.71
N LEU A 361 33.01 15.75 1.60
CA LEU A 361 33.67 16.05 0.31
C LEU A 361 33.26 17.41 -0.24
N GLY A 362 31.95 17.76 -0.16
CA GLY A 362 31.44 19.07 -0.55
C GLY A 362 32.07 20.20 0.28
N GLY A 363 32.17 20.02 1.60
CA GLY A 363 32.85 20.98 2.51
C GLY A 363 34.35 21.10 2.25
N TYR A 364 35.01 19.97 1.94
CA TYR A 364 36.43 19.96 1.57
C TYR A 364 36.68 20.67 0.22
N MET A 365 35.79 20.44 -0.77
CA MET A 365 35.85 21.11 -2.07
C MET A 365 35.60 22.63 -1.95
N ASP A 366 34.80 23.10 -0.98
CA ASP A 366 34.57 24.53 -0.70
C ASP A 366 35.84 25.24 -0.14
N LEU A 367 36.76 24.47 0.46
CA LEU A 367 38.03 24.97 1.01
C LEU A 367 39.16 25.13 -0.04
N LEU A 368 38.96 24.52 -1.24
CA LEU A 368 39.98 24.60 -2.31
C LEU A 368 39.79 25.86 -3.15
N PRO A 369 40.76 26.81 -3.16
CA PRO A 369 40.69 27.99 -3.99
C PRO A 369 40.76 27.61 -5.48
N ASN A 370 39.96 28.29 -6.33
CA ASN A 370 39.92 28.14 -7.79
C ASN A 370 39.32 26.83 -8.35
N ASN A 371 38.37 26.23 -7.67
CA ASN A 371 37.69 25.05 -8.19
C ASN A 371 36.52 25.45 -9.14
N PRO A 372 36.48 24.96 -10.42
CA PRO A 372 35.41 25.26 -11.36
C PRO A 372 34.02 24.76 -10.86
N VAL A 373 34.00 23.80 -9.96
CA VAL A 373 32.76 23.34 -9.30
C VAL A 373 32.20 24.40 -8.36
N ASN A 374 33.07 25.25 -7.73
CA ASN A 374 32.63 26.33 -6.86
C ASN A 374 31.89 27.42 -7.60
N HIS A 375 32.27 27.74 -8.85
CA HIS A 375 31.55 28.73 -9.66
C HIS A 375 30.12 28.25 -9.98
N SER A 376 29.94 26.99 -10.38
CA SER A 376 28.60 26.46 -10.66
C SER A 376 27.74 26.29 -9.41
N LEU A 377 28.35 26.02 -8.26
CA LEU A 377 27.67 25.98 -6.97
C LEU A 377 27.31 27.35 -6.46
N LEU A 378 28.14 28.35 -6.70
CA LEU A 378 27.86 29.77 -6.36
C LEU A 378 26.64 30.29 -7.11
N ASP A 379 26.54 30.00 -8.42
CA ASP A 379 25.40 30.40 -9.24
C ASP A 379 24.11 29.75 -8.74
N ARG A 380 24.16 28.44 -8.37
CA ARG A 380 23.01 27.75 -7.79
C ARG A 380 22.65 28.30 -6.40
N ARG A 381 23.60 28.59 -5.53
CA ARG A 381 23.37 29.23 -4.22
C ARG A 381 22.69 30.58 -4.39
N LEU A 382 23.18 31.43 -5.33
CA LEU A 382 22.56 32.70 -5.62
C LEU A 382 21.15 32.58 -6.14
N ALA A 383 20.88 31.61 -7.03
CA ALA A 383 19.53 31.31 -7.53
C ALA A 383 18.60 30.87 -6.40
N VAL A 384 19.05 29.96 -5.53
CA VAL A 384 18.28 29.52 -4.37
C VAL A 384 18.01 30.64 -3.38
N GLN A 385 18.99 31.47 -3.09
CA GLN A 385 18.83 32.66 -2.23
C GLN A 385 17.86 33.68 -2.83
N ALA A 386 17.93 33.91 -4.14
CA ALA A 386 17.00 34.78 -4.84
C ALA A 386 15.55 34.26 -4.75
N THR A 387 15.38 32.99 -5.02
CA THR A 387 14.06 32.32 -4.92
C THR A 387 13.53 32.35 -3.48
N TRP A 388 14.38 32.07 -2.49
CA TRP A 388 14.00 32.16 -1.08
C TRP A 388 13.55 33.55 -0.68
N ARG A 389 14.28 34.59 -1.09
CA ARG A 389 13.91 35.98 -0.84
C ARG A 389 12.58 36.36 -1.49
N GLN A 390 12.33 35.89 -2.71
CA GLN A 390 11.04 36.10 -3.37
C GLN A 390 9.90 35.45 -2.59
N ILE A 391 10.08 34.22 -2.11
CA ILE A 391 9.04 33.46 -1.37
C ILE A 391 8.80 34.09 0.01
N THR A 392 9.85 34.59 0.68
CA THR A 392 9.77 35.12 2.03
C THR A 392 9.54 36.65 2.07
N ALA A 393 9.42 37.29 0.91
CA ALA A 393 9.32 38.76 0.76
C ALA A 393 10.39 39.56 1.53
N GLN A 394 11.59 38.97 1.74
CA GLN A 394 12.68 39.62 2.42
C GLN A 394 13.39 40.59 1.45
N PRO A 395 13.52 41.90 1.78
CA PRO A 395 14.27 42.81 0.96
C PRO A 395 15.74 42.38 0.90
N GLY A 396 16.33 42.36 -0.29
CA GLY A 396 17.76 42.13 -0.45
C GLY A 396 18.58 43.19 0.30
N PRO A 397 19.82 42.86 0.76
CA PRO A 397 20.71 43.89 1.26
C PRO A 397 20.86 44.97 0.18
N LYS A 398 20.62 46.20 0.55
CA LYS A 398 20.94 47.34 -0.33
C LYS A 398 22.46 47.31 -0.52
N GLY A 399 22.89 46.76 -1.65
CA GLY A 399 24.30 46.86 -2.03
C GLY A 399 24.66 48.31 -2.25
N PRO A 400 25.94 48.68 -2.13
CA PRO A 400 26.41 50.02 -2.53
C PRO A 400 25.99 50.24 -3.99
N ALA A 401 25.50 51.44 -4.29
CA ALA A 401 25.18 51.81 -5.66
C ALA A 401 26.47 51.67 -6.50
N LEU A 402 26.53 50.68 -7.36
CA LEU A 402 27.64 50.51 -8.29
C LEU A 402 27.43 51.49 -9.42
N PRO A 403 28.31 52.45 -9.64
CA PRO A 403 28.26 53.32 -10.81
C PRO A 403 28.46 52.45 -12.05
N VAL A 404 27.47 52.43 -12.93
CA VAL A 404 27.57 51.72 -14.22
C VAL A 404 27.94 52.72 -15.28
N LEU A 405 29.14 52.60 -15.85
CA LEU A 405 29.56 53.38 -17.00
C LEU A 405 28.98 52.72 -18.26
N VAL A 406 28.02 53.41 -18.89
CA VAL A 406 27.42 52.94 -20.15
C VAL A 406 28.17 53.61 -21.30
N ILE A 407 28.85 52.84 -22.12
CA ILE A 407 29.50 53.31 -23.37
C ILE A 407 28.53 52.98 -24.51
N ASP A 408 27.86 53.99 -25.01
CA ASP A 408 26.95 53.89 -26.15
C ASP A 408 27.63 54.37 -27.46
N GLN A 409 26.92 54.31 -28.58
CA GLN A 409 27.42 54.74 -29.88
C GLN A 409 27.81 56.24 -29.91
N HIS A 410 27.26 57.03 -29.03
CA HIS A 410 27.60 58.45 -28.93
C HIS A 410 28.93 58.62 -28.19
N SER A 411 29.15 57.87 -27.12
CA SER A 411 30.44 57.84 -26.39
C SER A 411 31.58 57.37 -27.31
N ASP A 412 31.34 56.37 -28.16
CA ASP A 412 32.29 55.85 -29.16
C ASP A 412 32.75 56.95 -30.16
N ARG A 413 31.84 57.83 -30.58
CA ARG A 413 32.16 58.94 -31.47
C ARG A 413 32.98 59.97 -30.78
N LEU A 414 32.73 60.28 -29.53
CA LEU A 414 33.48 61.29 -28.74
C LEU A 414 34.89 60.78 -28.38
N LEU A 415 35.06 59.50 -28.17
CA LEU A 415 36.34 58.85 -27.85
C LEU A 415 37.22 58.62 -29.10
N GLY A 416 36.72 58.92 -30.30
CA GLY A 416 37.47 58.77 -31.54
C GLY A 416 37.91 57.39 -31.89
N SER A 417 37.30 56.38 -31.27
CA SER A 417 37.64 55.01 -31.51
C SER A 417 36.88 54.45 -32.71
N ARG A 418 37.60 53.99 -33.76
CA ARG A 418 37.02 53.14 -34.81
C ARG A 418 36.74 51.81 -34.19
N SER A 419 35.63 51.67 -33.45
CA SER A 419 35.30 50.44 -32.78
C SER A 419 34.56 49.47 -33.72
N ILE A 420 34.96 48.23 -33.65
CA ILE A 420 34.15 47.09 -34.14
C ILE A 420 32.91 47.03 -33.22
N PRO A 421 31.69 46.95 -33.75
CA PRO A 421 30.49 46.86 -32.92
C PRO A 421 30.66 45.86 -31.78
N ASN A 422 30.40 46.30 -30.56
CA ASN A 422 30.50 45.53 -29.30
C ASN A 422 31.93 45.22 -28.79
N ARG A 423 32.99 45.94 -29.19
CA ARG A 423 34.33 45.79 -28.60
C ARG A 423 34.92 47.14 -28.29
N VAL A 424 35.06 47.46 -27.02
CA VAL A 424 35.83 48.61 -26.55
C VAL A 424 37.31 48.24 -26.53
N SER A 425 38.20 49.12 -27.05
CA SER A 425 39.62 48.84 -27.04
C SER A 425 40.16 48.83 -25.60
N ARG A 426 41.14 47.97 -25.31
CA ARG A 426 41.80 47.96 -23.99
C ARG A 426 42.44 49.31 -23.62
N GLN A 427 42.93 50.04 -24.61
CA GLN A 427 43.50 51.42 -24.39
C GLN A 427 42.40 52.37 -23.96
N THR A 428 41.22 52.34 -24.60
CA THR A 428 40.11 53.23 -24.23
C THR A 428 39.63 52.91 -22.81
N LEU A 429 39.56 51.63 -22.45
CA LEU A 429 39.21 51.17 -21.08
C LEU A 429 40.26 51.60 -20.06
N ALA A 430 41.54 51.51 -20.37
CA ALA A 430 42.63 51.97 -19.50
C ALA A 430 42.54 53.49 -19.25
N THR A 431 42.35 54.30 -20.32
CA THR A 431 42.20 55.77 -20.20
C THR A 431 40.98 56.20 -19.40
N LEU A 432 39.85 55.43 -19.53
CA LEU A 432 38.63 55.64 -18.72
C LEU A 432 38.85 55.30 -17.25
N LEU A 433 39.59 54.23 -16.94
CA LEU A 433 39.95 53.87 -15.59
C LEU A 433 40.95 54.78 -14.92
N GLU A 434 41.93 55.28 -15.69
CA GLU A 434 42.91 56.25 -15.20
C GLU A 434 42.31 57.64 -14.87
N ASN A 435 41.26 58.03 -15.60
CA ASN A 435 40.53 59.26 -15.37
C ASN A 435 39.38 59.17 -14.40
N ALA A 436 39.07 57.96 -13.92
CA ALA A 436 38.02 57.69 -12.93
C ALA A 436 38.57 58.10 -11.54
N ASP A 437 37.81 58.90 -10.81
CA ASP A 437 38.17 59.27 -9.43
C ASP A 437 38.10 58.00 -8.55
N PRO A 438 39.25 57.53 -7.96
CA PRO A 438 39.31 56.32 -7.15
C PRO A 438 38.47 56.39 -5.87
N LYS A 439 37.98 57.59 -5.48
CA LYS A 439 37.05 57.75 -4.36
C LYS A 439 35.58 57.42 -4.73
N GLN A 440 35.25 57.42 -6.01
CA GLN A 440 33.89 57.16 -6.50
C GLN A 440 33.70 55.74 -7.07
N ILE A 441 34.79 55.03 -7.34
CA ILE A 441 34.74 53.66 -7.85
C ILE A 441 35.42 52.74 -6.83
N PRO A 442 34.69 51.98 -6.02
CA PRO A 442 35.31 50.97 -5.20
C PRO A 442 35.90 49.90 -6.13
N VAL A 443 37.22 49.78 -6.15
CA VAL A 443 37.92 48.69 -6.83
C VAL A 443 37.64 47.42 -6.02
N VAL A 444 36.97 46.43 -6.62
CA VAL A 444 36.78 45.11 -6.07
C VAL A 444 37.97 44.24 -6.45
#